data_da2de1865128d9888a8d5fefcc24f053
#
_entry.id   da2de1865128d9888a8d5fefcc24f053
#
_cell.length_a   1.000
_cell.length_b   1.000
_cell.length_c   1.000
_cell.angle_alpha   90.00
_cell.angle_beta   90.00
_cell.angle_gamma   90.00
#
_symmetry.space_group_name_H-M   'P 1'
#
loop_
_entity.id
_entity.type
_entity.pdbx_description
1 polymer ?
#
loop_
_entity_poly.entity_id
_entity_poly.type
_entity_poly.pdbx_seq_one_letter_code
_entity_poly.pdbx_strand_id
1 'polypeptide(L)'
;MILHMLRRDAPHFEQFGEVYFSVAYPGAVKGWHQHQRQVQFYAVVQGMIKLVLYDSRESSATRGALMELFIGEHNYQLVRIPTGVINGFKAIGTQQAIIANCATLPHDPTEIIRYDPHGDTVPYSWARMDR
;
A
#
# COMPACT_ATOMS: atom_id res chain seq x y z
N MET A 1 -23.40 1.67 -8.77
CA MET A 1 -22.11 1.00 -9.03
C MET A 1 -21.63 0.35 -7.74
N ILE A 2 -21.09 -0.85 -7.83
CA ILE A 2 -20.56 -1.59 -6.69
C ILE A 2 -19.09 -1.88 -6.97
N LEU A 3 -18.23 -1.53 -6.01
CA LEU A 3 -16.81 -1.82 -6.08
C LEU A 3 -16.49 -2.98 -5.13
N HIS A 4 -16.31 -4.17 -5.68
CA HIS A 4 -15.91 -5.32 -4.87
C HIS A 4 -14.45 -5.18 -4.47
N MET A 5 -14.14 -5.48 -3.22
CA MET A 5 -12.78 -5.40 -2.70
C MET A 5 -12.19 -6.78 -2.44
N LEU A 6 -12.66 -7.45 -1.41
CA LEU A 6 -12.12 -8.73 -0.99
C LEU A 6 -13.24 -9.67 -0.60
N ARG A 7 -13.24 -10.87 -1.20
CA ARG A 7 -14.24 -11.89 -0.91
C ARG A 7 -13.58 -13.05 -0.20
N ARG A 8 -14.29 -13.66 0.72
CA ARG A 8 -13.80 -14.83 1.45
C ARG A 8 -13.50 -16.00 0.51
N ASP A 9 -14.21 -16.11 -0.60
CA ASP A 9 -14.03 -17.19 -1.59
C ASP A 9 -13.00 -16.84 -2.68
N ALA A 10 -12.34 -15.67 -2.59
CA ALA A 10 -11.27 -15.33 -3.52
C ALA A 10 -10.03 -16.20 -3.25
N PRO A 11 -9.32 -16.64 -4.32
CA PRO A 11 -8.15 -17.52 -4.13
C PRO A 11 -7.01 -16.89 -3.36
N HIS A 12 -6.92 -15.57 -3.34
CA HIS A 12 -5.88 -14.83 -2.61
C HIS A 12 -6.28 -14.45 -1.18
N PHE A 13 -7.52 -14.74 -0.77
CA PHE A 13 -7.96 -14.45 0.59
C PHE A 13 -7.23 -15.36 1.58
N GLU A 14 -6.78 -14.79 2.70
CA GLU A 14 -6.09 -15.53 3.74
C GLU A 14 -6.92 -15.58 5.01
N GLN A 15 -7.06 -14.46 5.69
CA GLN A 15 -7.87 -14.37 6.91
C GLN A 15 -8.21 -12.90 7.16
N PHE A 16 -9.17 -12.67 8.03
CA PHE A 16 -9.56 -11.34 8.44
C PHE A 16 -8.90 -10.98 9.78
N GLY A 17 -8.21 -9.86 9.81
CA GLY A 17 -7.70 -9.28 11.05
C GLY A 17 -8.44 -8.00 11.41
N GLU A 18 -8.39 -7.00 10.53
CA GLU A 18 -9.12 -5.75 10.69
C GLU A 18 -9.30 -5.06 9.34
N VAL A 19 -10.27 -4.16 9.26
CA VAL A 19 -10.45 -3.22 8.15
C VAL A 19 -10.36 -1.81 8.70
N TYR A 20 -9.58 -0.97 8.04
CA TYR A 20 -9.55 0.45 8.34
C TYR A 20 -9.38 1.27 7.07
N PHE A 21 -9.67 2.55 7.19
CA PHE A 21 -9.57 3.49 6.08
C PHE A 21 -8.50 4.52 6.39
N SER A 22 -7.63 4.76 5.41
CA SER A 22 -6.66 5.86 5.48
C SER A 22 -7.10 6.97 4.55
N VAL A 23 -6.94 8.21 5.01
CA VAL A 23 -7.19 9.38 4.19
C VAL A 23 -5.85 9.99 3.83
N ALA A 24 -5.58 10.12 2.53
CA ALA A 24 -4.38 10.74 2.02
C ALA A 24 -4.72 12.10 1.41
N TYR A 25 -4.08 13.15 1.91
CA TYR A 25 -4.25 14.49 1.37
C TYR A 25 -3.32 14.70 0.17
N PRO A 26 -3.70 15.54 -0.80
CA PRO A 26 -2.91 15.74 -2.01
C PRO A 26 -1.46 16.09 -1.70
N GLY A 27 -0.54 15.37 -2.33
CA GLY A 27 0.90 15.57 -2.20
C GLY A 27 1.54 15.07 -0.91
N ALA A 28 0.75 14.69 0.10
CA ALA A 28 1.30 14.14 1.34
C ALA A 28 1.76 12.70 1.13
N VAL A 29 2.98 12.41 1.57
CA VAL A 29 3.55 11.07 1.48
C VAL A 29 3.29 10.32 2.79
N LYS A 30 2.75 9.10 2.68
CA LYS A 30 2.62 8.16 3.78
C LYS A 30 3.51 6.96 3.49
N GLY A 31 4.55 6.80 4.27
CA GLY A 31 5.53 5.73 4.08
C GLY A 31 6.79 6.03 4.86
N TRP A 32 7.73 5.17 4.81
CA TRP A 32 7.68 3.79 4.31
C TRP A 32 7.27 2.88 5.46
N HIS A 33 6.46 1.86 5.16
CA HIS A 33 6.02 0.87 6.12
C HIS A 33 6.43 -0.52 5.66
N GLN A 34 6.83 -1.35 6.62
CA GLN A 34 7.14 -2.75 6.37
C GLN A 34 6.47 -3.58 7.46
N HIS A 35 5.55 -4.44 7.07
CA HIS A 35 4.89 -5.35 8.00
C HIS A 35 5.62 -6.68 8.04
N GLN A 36 5.87 -7.17 9.24
CA GLN A 36 6.61 -8.42 9.42
C GLN A 36 5.71 -9.65 9.43
N ARG A 37 4.44 -9.49 9.79
CA ARG A 37 3.48 -10.58 9.91
C ARG A 37 2.17 -10.36 9.18
N GLN A 38 1.76 -9.11 8.99
CA GLN A 38 0.52 -8.80 8.28
C GLN A 38 0.71 -8.89 6.77
N VAL A 39 -0.28 -9.47 6.10
CA VAL A 39 -0.54 -9.24 4.69
C VAL A 39 -1.61 -8.17 4.60
N GLN A 40 -1.45 -7.22 3.70
CA GLN A 40 -2.39 -6.12 3.52
C GLN A 40 -3.06 -6.18 2.16
N PHE A 41 -4.34 -5.84 2.13
CA PHE A 41 -5.12 -5.73 0.90
C PHE A 41 -5.62 -4.31 0.80
N TYR A 42 -5.13 -3.58 -0.20
CA TYR A 42 -5.47 -2.17 -0.43
C TYR A 42 -6.43 -2.04 -1.59
N ALA A 43 -7.46 -1.21 -1.40
CA ALA A 43 -8.31 -0.72 -2.47
C ALA A 43 -8.55 0.77 -2.25
N VAL A 44 -8.50 1.56 -3.31
CA VAL A 44 -8.69 3.01 -3.24
C VAL A 44 -10.05 3.34 -3.84
N VAL A 45 -10.98 3.80 -3.00
CA VAL A 45 -12.37 3.98 -3.39
C VAL A 45 -12.69 5.43 -3.77
N GLN A 46 -11.86 6.39 -3.38
CA GLN A 46 -12.01 7.79 -3.74
C GLN A 46 -10.64 8.38 -4.03
N GLY A 47 -10.56 9.22 -5.06
CA GLY A 47 -9.30 9.82 -5.49
C GLY A 47 -8.37 8.83 -6.17
N MET A 48 -7.14 9.25 -6.33
CA MET A 48 -6.07 8.44 -6.93
C MET A 48 -4.83 8.51 -6.06
N ILE A 49 -4.13 7.39 -5.93
CA ILE A 49 -2.82 7.36 -5.27
C ILE A 49 -1.76 6.79 -6.21
N LYS A 50 -0.52 7.18 -5.95
CA LYS A 50 0.64 6.44 -6.41
C LYS A 50 1.08 5.57 -5.24
N LEU A 51 1.02 4.26 -5.43
CA LEU A 51 1.48 3.27 -4.46
C LEU A 51 2.81 2.73 -4.92
N VAL A 52 3.81 2.77 -4.05
CA VAL A 52 5.15 2.27 -4.36
C VAL A 52 5.46 1.09 -3.47
N LEU A 53 5.88 -0.02 -4.08
CA LEU A 53 6.26 -1.24 -3.41
C LEU A 53 7.73 -1.51 -3.68
N TYR A 54 8.48 -1.88 -2.64
CA TYR A 54 9.89 -2.24 -2.77
C TYR A 54 10.16 -3.56 -2.05
N ASP A 55 10.69 -4.51 -2.79
CA ASP A 55 11.00 -5.83 -2.25
C ASP A 55 12.45 -5.89 -1.79
N SER A 56 12.67 -5.80 -0.48
CA SER A 56 14.00 -5.92 0.13
C SER A 56 14.26 -7.28 0.77
N ARG A 57 13.32 -8.23 0.62
CA ARG A 57 13.45 -9.55 1.26
C ARG A 57 14.62 -10.33 0.68
N GLU A 58 15.50 -10.84 1.55
CA GLU A 58 16.75 -11.48 1.12
C GLU A 58 16.55 -12.71 0.25
N SER A 59 15.56 -13.54 0.56
CA SER A 59 15.31 -14.80 -0.15
C SER A 59 14.27 -14.68 -1.26
N SER A 60 13.80 -13.46 -1.56
CA SER A 60 12.79 -13.26 -2.59
C SER A 60 13.38 -13.32 -3.99
N ALA A 61 12.65 -13.96 -4.91
CA ALA A 61 13.03 -13.97 -6.32
C ALA A 61 12.94 -12.57 -6.95
N THR A 62 12.17 -11.65 -6.34
CA THR A 62 12.01 -10.28 -6.81
C THR A 62 12.78 -9.27 -5.97
N ARG A 63 13.76 -9.72 -5.20
CA ARG A 63 14.58 -8.83 -4.38
C ARG A 63 15.15 -7.69 -5.20
N GLY A 64 15.01 -6.46 -4.69
CA GLY A 64 15.46 -5.25 -5.35
C GLY A 64 14.47 -4.66 -6.33
N ALA A 65 13.35 -5.34 -6.60
CA ALA A 65 12.32 -4.83 -7.49
C ALA A 65 11.56 -3.68 -6.84
N LEU A 66 11.30 -2.64 -7.64
CA LEU A 66 10.51 -1.49 -7.26
C LEU A 66 9.34 -1.37 -8.22
N MET A 67 8.13 -1.21 -7.68
CA MET A 67 6.91 -1.14 -8.46
C MET A 67 6.15 0.12 -8.11
N GLU A 68 5.71 0.86 -9.14
CA GLU A 68 4.81 2.00 -9.00
C GLU A 68 3.45 1.62 -9.55
N LEU A 69 2.40 1.84 -8.77
CA LEU A 69 1.02 1.58 -9.19
C LEU A 69 0.21 2.86 -9.02
N PHE A 70 -0.57 3.21 -10.03
CA PHE A 70 -1.50 4.33 -9.99
C PHE A 70 -2.90 3.75 -9.91
N ILE A 71 -3.49 3.80 -8.71
CA ILE A 71 -4.77 3.15 -8.44
C ILE A 71 -5.74 4.11 -7.76
N GLY A 72 -7.02 3.88 -8.00
CA GLY A 72 -8.11 4.68 -7.45
C GLY A 72 -9.34 4.65 -8.32
N GLU A 73 -10.12 5.74 -8.31
CA GLU A 73 -11.39 5.80 -9.03
C GLU A 73 -11.26 5.48 -10.52
N HIS A 74 -10.14 5.87 -11.14
CA HIS A 74 -9.92 5.69 -12.58
C HIS A 74 -9.16 4.41 -12.91
N ASN A 75 -8.77 3.66 -11.91
CA ASN A 75 -8.08 2.37 -12.06
C ASN A 75 -8.27 1.57 -10.77
N TYR A 76 -9.47 1.06 -10.59
CA TYR A 76 -9.81 0.33 -9.37
C TYR A 76 -9.20 -1.07 -9.39
N GLN A 77 -8.28 -1.32 -8.46
CA GLN A 77 -7.60 -2.61 -8.31
C GLN A 77 -7.42 -2.92 -6.84
N LEU A 78 -7.55 -4.20 -6.52
CA LEU A 78 -7.12 -4.71 -5.22
C LEU A 78 -5.63 -5.03 -5.31
N VAL A 79 -4.85 -4.51 -4.37
CA VAL A 79 -3.41 -4.79 -4.29
C VAL A 79 -3.12 -5.55 -3.02
N ARG A 80 -2.56 -6.75 -3.18
CA ARG A 80 -2.07 -7.55 -2.06
C ARG A 80 -0.61 -7.20 -1.80
N ILE A 81 -0.31 -6.79 -0.58
CA ILE A 81 1.06 -6.47 -0.15
C ILE A 81 1.53 -7.58 0.78
N PRO A 82 2.45 -8.45 0.33
CA PRO A 82 2.99 -9.53 1.16
C PRO A 82 3.78 -9.01 2.36
N THR A 83 3.92 -9.85 3.37
CA THR A 83 4.79 -9.54 4.50
C THR A 83 6.21 -9.28 4.02
N GLY A 84 6.88 -8.32 4.65
CA GLY A 84 8.27 -7.98 4.34
C GLY A 84 8.45 -7.03 3.16
N VAL A 85 7.41 -6.77 2.38
CA VAL A 85 7.47 -5.80 1.29
C VAL A 85 7.26 -4.40 1.85
N ILE A 86 8.18 -3.50 1.53
CA ILE A 86 8.10 -2.09 1.95
C ILE A 86 7.13 -1.37 1.03
N ASN A 87 6.26 -0.55 1.62
CA ASN A 87 5.30 0.21 0.83
C ASN A 87 5.15 1.64 1.33
N GLY A 88 4.72 2.50 0.42
CA GLY A 88 4.36 3.86 0.71
C GLY A 88 3.47 4.40 -0.38
N PHE A 89 2.76 5.49 -0.10
CA PHE A 89 1.88 6.08 -1.10
C PHE A 89 1.71 7.57 -0.88
N LYS A 90 1.25 8.24 -1.93
CA LYS A 90 0.76 9.62 -1.82
C LYS A 90 -0.46 9.80 -2.72
N ALA A 91 -1.38 10.67 -2.30
CA ALA A 91 -2.48 11.09 -3.16
C ALA A 91 -1.93 11.97 -4.28
N ILE A 92 -2.40 11.71 -5.50
CA ILE A 92 -2.02 12.47 -6.67
C ILE A 92 -3.21 13.31 -7.16
N GLY A 93 -2.92 14.38 -7.90
CA GLY A 93 -3.94 15.33 -8.33
C GLY A 93 -4.29 16.29 -7.20
N THR A 94 -5.53 16.78 -7.21
CA THR A 94 -6.00 17.82 -6.30
C THR A 94 -7.02 17.34 -5.28
N GLN A 95 -7.39 16.06 -5.35
CA GLN A 95 -8.41 15.46 -4.50
C GLN A 95 -7.77 14.56 -3.45
N GLN A 96 -8.31 14.56 -2.24
CA GLN A 96 -7.91 13.58 -1.23
C GLN A 96 -8.30 12.17 -1.69
N ALA A 97 -7.57 11.17 -1.22
CA ALA A 97 -7.85 9.78 -1.52
C ALA A 97 -8.25 9.03 -0.25
N ILE A 98 -9.14 8.06 -0.41
CA ILE A 98 -9.53 7.15 0.66
C ILE A 98 -9.09 5.74 0.29
N ILE A 99 -8.24 5.17 1.12
CA ILE A 99 -7.68 3.82 0.95
C ILE A 99 -8.32 2.90 1.98
N ALA A 100 -8.99 1.85 1.51
CA ALA A 100 -9.46 0.78 2.36
C ALA A 100 -8.33 -0.24 2.51
N ASN A 101 -8.03 -0.63 3.73
CA ASN A 101 -7.04 -1.67 4.01
C ASN A 101 -7.69 -2.78 4.81
N CYS A 102 -7.67 -3.99 4.26
CA CYS A 102 -8.07 -5.19 4.99
C CYS A 102 -6.79 -5.96 5.33
N ALA A 103 -6.45 -5.98 6.61
CA ALA A 103 -5.24 -6.62 7.08
C ALA A 103 -5.55 -8.00 7.67
N THR A 104 -4.60 -8.93 7.54
CA THR A 104 -4.78 -10.30 8.02
C THR A 104 -4.63 -10.44 9.53
N LEU A 105 -4.09 -9.44 10.21
CA LEU A 105 -3.95 -9.38 11.67
C LEU A 105 -4.40 -8.02 12.17
N PRO A 106 -4.93 -7.94 13.40
CA PRO A 106 -5.20 -6.64 14.02
C PRO A 106 -3.93 -5.82 14.19
N HIS A 107 -4.09 -4.51 14.32
CA HIS A 107 -2.96 -3.60 14.52
C HIS A 107 -2.10 -4.03 15.71
N ASP A 108 -0.80 -4.14 15.47
CA ASP A 108 0.21 -4.45 16.47
C ASP A 108 1.43 -3.58 16.16
N PRO A 109 1.76 -2.59 17.01
CA PRO A 109 2.88 -1.69 16.74
C PRO A 109 4.24 -2.39 16.75
N THR A 110 4.33 -3.62 17.28
CA THR A 110 5.59 -4.37 17.33
C THR A 110 5.90 -5.10 16.03
N GLU A 111 4.92 -5.22 15.10
CA GLU A 111 5.12 -5.93 13.86
C GLU A 111 5.37 -5.02 12.66
N ILE A 112 5.30 -3.70 12.83
CA ILE A 112 5.52 -2.73 11.77
C ILE A 112 6.86 -2.04 11.96
N ILE A 113 7.61 -1.90 10.87
CA ILE A 113 8.84 -1.13 10.81
C ILE A 113 8.57 0.09 9.93
N ARG A 114 9.01 1.26 10.38
CA ARG A 114 8.85 2.51 9.65
C ARG A 114 10.23 3.02 9.22
N TYR A 115 10.30 3.52 8.01
CA TYR A 115 11.52 4.13 7.48
C TYR A 115 11.21 5.54 7.01
N ASP A 116 12.22 6.41 7.02
CA ASP A 116 12.10 7.77 6.52
C ASP A 116 11.74 7.75 5.03
N PRO A 117 10.63 8.40 4.63
CA PRO A 117 10.23 8.42 3.21
C PRO A 117 11.25 9.12 2.30
N HIS A 118 12.11 9.95 2.86
CA HIS A 118 13.15 10.69 2.13
C HIS A 118 14.56 10.16 2.43
N GLY A 119 14.66 9.02 3.10
CA GLY A 119 15.94 8.37 3.40
C GLY A 119 16.38 7.41 2.29
N ASP A 120 17.39 6.59 2.62
CA ASP A 120 18.07 5.75 1.64
C ASP A 120 17.61 4.30 1.63
N THR A 121 16.72 3.90 2.53
CA THR A 121 16.27 2.50 2.63
C THR A 121 15.63 2.02 1.34
N VAL A 122 14.81 2.87 0.73
CA VAL A 122 14.17 2.59 -0.56
C VAL A 122 14.78 3.52 -1.60
N PRO A 123 15.28 2.98 -2.74
CA PRO A 123 15.89 3.79 -3.79
C PRO A 123 14.84 4.49 -4.63
N TYR A 124 14.10 5.41 -4.03
CA TYR A 124 12.96 6.08 -4.65
C TYR A 124 12.86 7.53 -4.16
N SER A 125 12.55 8.45 -5.07
CA SER A 125 12.32 9.86 -4.74
C SER A 125 10.86 10.23 -4.92
N TRP A 126 10.24 10.71 -3.85
CA TRP A 126 8.87 11.23 -3.88
C TRP A 126 8.78 12.65 -4.47
N ALA A 127 9.92 13.31 -4.69
CA ALA A 127 9.96 14.63 -5.30
C ALA A 127 9.61 14.61 -6.79
N ARG A 128 9.51 13.44 -7.39
CA ARG A 128 9.14 13.25 -8.78
C ARG A 128 7.75 13.83 -9.05
N MET A 129 7.63 14.54 -10.19
CA MET A 129 6.34 15.05 -10.65
C MET A 129 5.49 13.94 -11.23
N ASP A 130 4.26 13.84 -10.76
CA ASP A 130 3.26 12.89 -11.27
C ASP A 130 2.10 13.66 -11.90
N ARG A 131 1.63 13.18 -13.04
CA ARG A 131 0.54 13.81 -13.78
C ARG A 131 -0.64 12.85 -13.92
#